data_fc49b382a1aeb0686b07d0635705d5cd
#
_entry.id   fc49b382a1aeb0686b07d0635705d5cd
#
_cell.length_a   1.000
_cell.length_b   1.000
_cell.length_c   1.000
_cell.angle_alpha   90.00
_cell.angle_beta   90.00
_cell.angle_gamma   90.00
#
_symmetry.space_group_name_H-M   'P 1'
#
loop_
_entity.id
_entity.type
_entity.pdbx_description
1 polymer ?
#
loop_
_entity_poly.entity_id
_entity_poly.type
_entity_poly.pdbx_seq_one_letter_code
_entity_poly.pdbx_strand_id
1 'polypeptide(L)'
;MNSGINYVCVATEMKLYLPYLKMLLPELVILGLNEKWEGFITKYKLLKHYLSLDEIDDDTLICFIDAYDVLPTKNIIDFERNYKEFIKHHPDVKMIVGYDVVDNVVHEHLCQDIFGTVDNVRLNSGQFIGSAKNIKEVINYILDNTSNFQTDQIELTKYANTFKKEVYIDVNHDFFYVKSRPLKQVVLPTTGLNSAGAGAGAGAGAGSGPAFIHANGNGFLNDFLLKEHGIYISDKERIFHFIENVKSVLKKIIIYDLIYIKKHLRLFYNLLLNNFKINGHTINEYDKDLPLRQELQ
;
A
#
# COMPACT_ATOMS: atom_id res chain seq x y z
N MET A 1 -15.36 -4.95 22.01
CA MET A 1 -14.19 -5.78 22.39
C MET A 1 -12.99 -4.92 22.15
N ASN A 2 -12.17 -4.65 23.17
CA ASN A 2 -10.88 -3.99 22.91
C ASN A 2 -10.02 -4.99 22.14
N SER A 3 -9.87 -4.80 20.83
CA SER A 3 -8.87 -5.51 20.06
C SER A 3 -7.51 -5.05 20.58
N GLY A 4 -6.58 -5.98 20.80
CA GLY A 4 -5.19 -5.63 21.15
C GLY A 4 -4.43 -4.98 19.99
N ILE A 5 -5.14 -4.56 18.92
CA ILE A 5 -4.61 -3.93 17.71
C ILE A 5 -5.08 -2.48 17.64
N ASN A 6 -4.15 -1.55 17.48
CA ASN A 6 -4.45 -0.17 17.11
C ASN A 6 -4.55 -0.07 15.58
N TYR A 7 -5.76 0.18 15.09
CA TYR A 7 -5.98 0.47 13.67
C TYR A 7 -5.67 1.94 13.40
N VAL A 8 -4.82 2.19 12.42
CA VAL A 8 -4.32 3.54 12.12
C VAL A 8 -4.43 3.83 10.64
N CYS A 9 -4.87 5.01 10.28
CA CYS A 9 -4.80 5.51 8.90
C CYS A 9 -4.30 6.97 8.88
N VAL A 10 -3.88 7.42 7.69
CA VAL A 10 -3.53 8.83 7.45
C VAL A 10 -4.52 9.44 6.47
N ALA A 11 -5.14 10.53 6.88
CA ALA A 11 -6.09 11.27 6.05
C ALA A 11 -6.08 12.75 6.40
N THR A 12 -6.13 13.61 5.40
CA THR A 12 -6.25 15.07 5.59
C THR A 12 -7.70 15.56 5.61
N GLU A 13 -8.63 14.74 5.15
CA GLU A 13 -10.06 15.06 5.05
C GLU A 13 -10.92 13.84 5.34
N MET A 14 -12.11 14.06 5.92
CA MET A 14 -13.15 13.04 6.07
C MET A 14 -13.94 12.91 4.76
N LYS A 15 -13.48 12.06 3.85
CA LYS A 15 -14.10 11.86 2.53
C LYS A 15 -14.07 10.41 2.07
N LEU A 16 -14.75 10.14 0.95
CA LEU A 16 -14.83 8.82 0.31
C LEU A 16 -15.29 7.75 1.31
N TYR A 17 -14.54 6.66 1.44
CA TYR A 17 -14.91 5.53 2.30
C TYR A 17 -14.45 5.69 3.76
N LEU A 18 -13.69 6.73 4.11
CA LEU A 18 -13.19 6.96 5.47
C LEU A 18 -14.31 7.09 6.52
N PRO A 19 -15.44 7.80 6.28
CA PRO A 19 -16.55 7.83 7.25
C PRO A 19 -17.11 6.45 7.56
N TYR A 20 -17.22 5.58 6.55
CA TYR A 20 -17.70 4.21 6.70
C TYR A 20 -16.67 3.33 7.40
N LEU A 21 -15.37 3.50 7.04
CA LEU A 21 -14.29 2.82 7.73
C LEU A 21 -14.28 3.14 9.23
N LYS A 22 -14.43 4.43 9.59
CA LYS A 22 -14.52 4.86 10.99
C LYS A 22 -15.78 4.33 11.71
N MET A 23 -16.87 4.17 10.98
CA MET A 23 -18.10 3.58 11.53
C MET A 23 -17.93 2.07 11.78
N LEU A 24 -17.25 1.35 10.89
CA LEU A 24 -16.98 -0.08 11.01
C LEU A 24 -15.86 -0.38 12.02
N LEU A 25 -14.94 0.56 12.22
CA LEU A 25 -13.83 0.51 13.18
C LEU A 25 -13.88 1.75 14.06
N PRO A 26 -14.73 1.79 15.10
CA PRO A 26 -14.87 2.96 15.97
C PRO A 26 -13.55 3.37 16.67
N GLU A 27 -12.66 2.42 16.92
CA GLU A 27 -11.34 2.63 17.51
C GLU A 27 -10.28 3.15 16.51
N LEU A 28 -10.58 3.24 15.21
CA LEU A 28 -9.64 3.72 14.19
C LEU A 28 -9.04 5.08 14.56
N VAL A 29 -7.72 5.14 14.61
CA VAL A 29 -6.97 6.38 14.78
C VAL A 29 -6.73 7.01 13.40
N ILE A 30 -7.16 8.25 13.23
CA ILE A 30 -7.00 8.99 11.97
C ILE A 30 -5.96 10.09 12.21
N LEU A 31 -4.81 9.95 11.56
CA LEU A 31 -3.71 10.92 11.65
C LEU A 31 -3.80 11.95 10.54
N GLY A 32 -3.45 13.20 10.82
CA GLY A 32 -3.31 14.27 9.84
C GLY A 32 -4.60 14.94 9.37
N LEU A 33 -5.73 14.75 10.08
CA LEU A 33 -6.95 15.49 9.75
C LEU A 33 -6.71 17.00 9.80
N ASN A 34 -7.08 17.69 8.71
CA ASN A 34 -6.90 19.13 8.48
C ASN A 34 -5.42 19.54 8.33
N GLU A 35 -4.49 18.61 8.23
CA GLU A 35 -3.10 18.91 7.92
C GLU A 35 -2.87 19.02 6.41
N LYS A 36 -1.78 19.71 6.04
CA LYS A 36 -1.37 19.80 4.63
C LYS A 36 -0.71 18.51 4.18
N TRP A 37 -1.17 17.98 3.06
CA TRP A 37 -0.51 16.84 2.40
C TRP A 37 0.74 17.29 1.65
N GLU A 38 1.91 16.82 2.07
CA GLU A 38 3.21 17.12 1.45
C GLU A 38 3.75 15.98 0.58
N GLY A 39 2.87 15.10 0.11
CA GLY A 39 3.22 13.88 -0.62
C GLY A 39 3.24 12.66 0.29
N PHE A 40 3.59 11.49 -0.28
CA PHE A 40 3.54 10.21 0.43
C PHE A 40 4.45 10.12 1.67
N ILE A 41 5.47 10.96 1.77
CA ILE A 41 6.31 11.08 2.96
C ILE A 41 5.51 11.51 4.21
N THR A 42 4.42 12.27 4.03
CA THR A 42 3.54 12.70 5.12
C THR A 42 2.99 11.51 5.89
N LYS A 43 2.64 10.41 5.19
CA LYS A 43 2.18 9.15 5.79
C LYS A 43 3.18 8.64 6.83
N TYR A 44 4.45 8.53 6.46
CA TYR A 44 5.48 8.01 7.34
C TYR A 44 5.89 8.97 8.46
N LYS A 45 5.90 10.29 8.19
CA LYS A 45 6.16 11.29 9.23
C LYS A 45 5.10 11.26 10.34
N LEU A 46 3.82 11.24 9.97
CA LEU A 46 2.71 11.18 10.91
C LEU A 46 2.69 9.87 11.69
N LEU A 47 2.92 8.75 11.01
CA LEU A 47 2.96 7.45 11.66
C LEU A 47 4.16 7.35 12.62
N LYS A 48 5.35 7.85 12.23
CA LYS A 48 6.51 7.95 13.13
C LYS A 48 6.20 8.76 14.38
N HIS A 49 5.54 9.91 14.22
CA HIS A 49 5.14 10.73 15.36
C HIS A 49 4.18 9.97 16.27
N TYR A 50 3.13 9.36 15.72
CA TYR A 50 2.18 8.55 16.49
C TYR A 50 2.85 7.41 17.26
N LEU A 51 3.75 6.67 16.63
CA LEU A 51 4.50 5.56 17.23
C LEU A 51 5.53 6.03 18.29
N SER A 52 5.74 7.32 18.46
CA SER A 52 6.66 7.90 19.43
C SER A 52 5.95 8.51 20.64
N LEU A 53 4.61 8.40 20.69
CA LEU A 53 3.83 8.82 21.86
C LEU A 53 4.05 7.85 23.03
N ASP A 54 4.11 8.39 24.26
CA ASP A 54 4.39 7.61 25.47
C ASP A 54 3.33 6.53 25.78
N GLU A 55 2.11 6.72 25.30
CA GLU A 55 1.00 5.76 25.42
C GLU A 55 1.05 4.58 24.46
N ILE A 56 2.00 4.55 23.53
CA ILE A 56 2.18 3.47 22.56
C ILE A 56 3.36 2.58 22.98
N ASP A 57 3.05 1.47 23.61
CA ASP A 57 4.05 0.48 24.00
C ASP A 57 4.68 -0.19 22.76
N ASP A 58 5.94 -0.58 22.88
CA ASP A 58 6.70 -1.25 21.80
C ASP A 58 6.03 -2.51 21.27
N ASP A 59 5.33 -3.25 22.12
CA ASP A 59 4.62 -4.49 21.76
C ASP A 59 3.19 -4.26 21.26
N THR A 60 2.70 -3.02 21.31
CA THR A 60 1.38 -2.68 20.75
C THR A 60 1.31 -3.08 19.29
N LEU A 61 0.28 -3.85 18.91
CA LEU A 61 0.08 -4.19 17.49
C LEU A 61 -0.54 -3.00 16.76
N ILE A 62 0.09 -2.62 15.67
CA ILE A 62 -0.34 -1.53 14.79
C ILE A 62 -0.73 -2.11 13.44
N CYS A 63 -1.98 -1.93 13.06
CA CYS A 63 -2.46 -2.21 11.71
C CYS A 63 -2.70 -0.89 10.97
N PHE A 64 -1.82 -0.58 10.03
CA PHE A 64 -1.98 0.56 9.14
C PHE A 64 -2.84 0.18 7.94
N ILE A 65 -3.78 1.05 7.57
CA ILE A 65 -4.66 0.88 6.41
C ILE A 65 -4.85 2.22 5.69
N ASP A 66 -4.88 2.22 4.36
CA ASP A 66 -5.18 3.41 3.58
C ASP A 66 -6.62 3.88 3.87
N ALA A 67 -6.76 5.20 4.06
CA ALA A 67 -7.99 5.79 4.59
C ALA A 67 -9.19 5.76 3.62
N TYR A 68 -8.92 5.82 2.33
CA TYR A 68 -9.96 6.18 1.36
C TYR A 68 -10.51 5.03 0.52
N ASP A 69 -9.87 3.87 0.54
CA ASP A 69 -10.22 2.73 -0.31
C ASP A 69 -9.98 1.35 0.33
N VAL A 70 -9.80 1.32 1.65
CA VAL A 70 -9.73 0.08 2.43
C VAL A 70 -10.96 -0.06 3.32
N LEU A 71 -11.54 -1.25 3.35
CA LEU A 71 -12.62 -1.60 4.28
C LEU A 71 -12.36 -2.96 4.94
N PRO A 72 -12.79 -3.15 6.20
CA PRO A 72 -12.72 -4.44 6.87
C PRO A 72 -13.71 -5.43 6.26
N THR A 73 -13.41 -6.70 6.39
CA THR A 73 -14.36 -7.80 6.17
C THR A 73 -14.91 -8.30 7.50
N LYS A 74 -15.83 -9.26 7.46
CA LYS A 74 -16.31 -9.94 8.68
C LYS A 74 -15.22 -10.76 9.38
N ASN A 75 -14.14 -11.09 8.67
CA ASN A 75 -13.02 -11.88 9.21
C ASN A 75 -12.09 -11.08 10.14
N ILE A 76 -12.32 -9.77 10.27
CA ILE A 76 -11.56 -8.92 11.19
C ILE A 76 -11.57 -9.40 12.64
N ILE A 77 -12.62 -10.15 13.02
CA ILE A 77 -12.76 -10.70 14.37
C ILE A 77 -11.64 -11.70 14.72
N ASP A 78 -11.07 -12.37 13.72
CA ASP A 78 -10.02 -13.36 13.88
C ASP A 78 -8.62 -12.81 13.59
N PHE A 79 -8.52 -11.56 13.15
CA PHE A 79 -7.30 -10.97 12.61
C PHE A 79 -6.13 -10.98 13.60
N GLU A 80 -6.38 -10.55 14.84
CA GLU A 80 -5.35 -10.53 15.89
C GLU A 80 -4.83 -11.93 16.21
N ARG A 81 -5.75 -12.90 16.33
CA ARG A 81 -5.39 -14.31 16.59
C ARG A 81 -4.54 -14.87 15.47
N ASN A 82 -4.95 -14.65 14.22
CA ASN A 82 -4.25 -15.14 13.03
C ASN A 82 -2.85 -14.52 12.91
N TYR A 83 -2.73 -13.20 13.18
CA TYR A 83 -1.43 -12.52 13.22
C TYR A 83 -0.51 -13.12 14.29
N LYS A 84 -0.99 -13.27 15.53
CA LYS A 84 -0.20 -13.84 16.63
C LYS A 84 0.25 -15.26 16.34
N GLU A 85 -0.62 -16.07 15.72
CA GLU A 85 -0.25 -17.44 15.33
C GLU A 85 0.79 -17.43 14.21
N PHE A 86 0.65 -16.58 13.20
CA PHE A 86 1.63 -16.44 12.13
C PHE A 86 3.03 -16.07 12.67
N ILE A 87 3.12 -15.06 13.54
CA ILE A 87 4.41 -14.59 14.08
C ILE A 87 5.12 -15.64 14.92
N LYS A 88 4.42 -16.55 15.59
CA LYS A 88 5.05 -17.68 16.31
C LYS A 88 5.89 -18.56 15.37
N HIS A 89 5.45 -18.72 14.14
CA HIS A 89 6.14 -19.52 13.12
C HIS A 89 7.13 -18.69 12.28
N HIS A 90 7.04 -17.35 12.34
CA HIS A 90 7.85 -16.42 11.57
C HIS A 90 8.42 -15.30 12.45
N PRO A 91 9.26 -15.63 13.47
CA PRO A 91 9.70 -14.65 14.48
C PRO A 91 10.59 -13.54 13.92
N ASP A 92 11.22 -13.74 12.75
CA ASP A 92 12.07 -12.75 12.09
C ASP A 92 11.25 -11.68 11.34
N VAL A 93 9.95 -11.92 11.13
CA VAL A 93 9.08 -11.00 10.39
C VAL A 93 8.70 -9.82 11.27
N LYS A 94 9.10 -8.63 10.86
CA LYS A 94 8.75 -7.36 11.51
C LYS A 94 7.42 -6.80 11.03
N MET A 95 7.10 -7.05 9.76
CA MET A 95 5.92 -6.45 9.12
C MET A 95 5.32 -7.44 8.11
N ILE A 96 3.99 -7.62 8.17
CA ILE A 96 3.22 -8.27 7.11
C ILE A 96 2.60 -7.16 6.25
N VAL A 97 2.76 -7.21 4.93
CA VAL A 97 2.24 -6.22 3.98
C VAL A 97 1.35 -6.88 2.94
N GLY A 98 0.40 -6.13 2.38
CA GLY A 98 -0.46 -6.61 1.32
C GLY A 98 0.30 -6.95 0.03
N TYR A 99 -0.22 -7.91 -0.73
CA TYR A 99 0.23 -8.25 -2.08
C TYR A 99 -0.62 -7.52 -3.12
N ASP A 100 0.02 -6.79 -4.03
CA ASP A 100 -0.69 -6.02 -5.07
C ASP A 100 -0.98 -6.89 -6.30
N VAL A 101 -2.23 -7.35 -6.44
CA VAL A 101 -2.68 -8.17 -7.57
C VAL A 101 -3.08 -7.28 -8.75
N VAL A 102 -2.50 -7.55 -9.92
CA VAL A 102 -2.89 -6.90 -11.18
C VAL A 102 -3.32 -7.94 -12.19
N ASP A 103 -4.51 -7.78 -12.73
CA ASP A 103 -5.12 -8.75 -13.65
C ASP A 103 -4.64 -8.63 -15.12
N ASN A 104 -3.77 -7.66 -15.45
CA ASN A 104 -3.33 -7.38 -16.81
C ASN A 104 -1.81 -7.40 -16.91
N VAL A 105 -1.29 -8.27 -17.79
CA VAL A 105 0.16 -8.49 -17.98
C VAL A 105 0.91 -7.19 -18.34
N VAL A 106 0.36 -6.35 -19.21
CA VAL A 106 1.01 -5.08 -19.61
C VAL A 106 1.06 -4.12 -18.43
N HIS A 107 -0.04 -4.02 -17.68
CA HIS A 107 -0.10 -3.19 -16.50
C HIS A 107 0.80 -3.75 -15.37
N GLU A 108 0.89 -5.06 -15.25
CA GLU A 108 1.81 -5.72 -14.31
C GLU A 108 3.27 -5.31 -14.58
N HIS A 109 3.74 -5.44 -15.82
CA HIS A 109 5.11 -5.03 -16.18
C HIS A 109 5.35 -3.54 -15.92
N LEU A 110 4.40 -2.68 -16.25
CA LEU A 110 4.52 -1.24 -15.99
C LEU A 110 4.62 -0.95 -14.48
N CYS A 111 3.80 -1.60 -13.66
CA CYS A 111 3.85 -1.45 -12.22
C CYS A 111 5.14 -2.01 -11.61
N GLN A 112 5.65 -3.14 -12.11
CA GLN A 112 6.94 -3.69 -11.71
C GLN A 112 8.08 -2.72 -12.01
N ASP A 113 8.06 -2.10 -13.19
CA ASP A 113 9.06 -1.11 -13.59
C ASP A 113 9.04 0.16 -12.74
N ILE A 114 7.85 0.60 -12.30
CA ILE A 114 7.68 1.82 -11.51
C ILE A 114 7.97 1.58 -10.02
N PHE A 115 7.35 0.56 -9.44
CA PHE A 115 7.37 0.33 -7.99
C PHE A 115 8.44 -0.67 -7.55
N GLY A 116 8.97 -1.45 -8.48
CA GLY A 116 9.87 -2.55 -8.19
C GLY A 116 9.16 -3.79 -7.66
N THR A 117 9.94 -4.82 -7.40
CA THR A 117 9.48 -6.11 -6.85
C THR A 117 10.43 -6.58 -5.76
N VAL A 118 9.94 -7.47 -4.91
CA VAL A 118 10.73 -8.29 -3.99
C VAL A 118 10.57 -9.74 -4.44
N ASP A 119 11.63 -10.35 -4.94
CA ASP A 119 11.61 -11.72 -5.50
C ASP A 119 10.48 -11.93 -6.54
N ASN A 120 10.31 -10.97 -7.45
CA ASN A 120 9.26 -10.91 -8.49
C ASN A 120 7.83 -10.72 -7.97
N VAL A 121 7.66 -10.41 -6.69
CA VAL A 121 6.35 -10.12 -6.08
C VAL A 121 6.25 -8.62 -5.80
N ARG A 122 5.10 -8.01 -6.10
CA ARG A 122 4.83 -6.62 -5.76
C ARG A 122 4.13 -6.51 -4.42
N LEU A 123 4.71 -5.77 -3.49
CA LEU A 123 4.02 -5.40 -2.26
C LEU A 123 3.09 -4.19 -2.48
N ASN A 124 2.14 -4.01 -1.57
CA ASN A 124 1.28 -2.83 -1.50
C ASN A 124 1.45 -2.17 -0.13
N SER A 125 1.85 -0.89 -0.12
CA SER A 125 2.11 -0.11 1.10
C SER A 125 0.85 0.44 1.78
N GLY A 126 -0.32 0.21 1.20
CA GLY A 126 -1.60 0.71 1.73
C GLY A 126 -2.18 -0.12 2.88
N GLN A 127 -1.58 -1.29 3.17
CA GLN A 127 -1.99 -2.14 4.28
C GLN A 127 -0.79 -2.88 4.85
N PHE A 128 -0.57 -2.78 6.15
CA PHE A 128 0.45 -3.57 6.85
C PHE A 128 0.15 -3.70 8.35
N ILE A 129 0.71 -4.74 8.98
CA ILE A 129 0.63 -4.96 10.42
C ILE A 129 1.99 -5.39 10.98
N GLY A 130 2.28 -4.94 12.20
CA GLY A 130 3.45 -5.31 12.97
C GLY A 130 3.37 -4.76 14.39
N SER A 131 4.36 -5.03 15.25
CA SER A 131 4.47 -4.32 16.53
C SER A 131 4.89 -2.86 16.31
N ALA A 132 4.53 -1.98 17.23
CA ALA A 132 4.89 -0.56 17.18
C ALA A 132 6.41 -0.37 17.03
N LYS A 133 7.20 -1.12 17.82
CA LYS A 133 8.66 -1.15 17.73
C LYS A 133 9.14 -1.49 16.32
N ASN A 134 8.65 -2.59 15.77
CA ASN A 134 9.07 -3.09 14.46
C ASN A 134 8.72 -2.11 13.33
N ILE A 135 7.50 -1.58 13.33
CA ILE A 135 7.05 -0.59 12.34
C ILE A 135 7.87 0.71 12.47
N LYS A 136 8.14 1.15 13.71
CA LYS A 136 8.98 2.34 13.97
C LYS A 136 10.40 2.16 13.42
N GLU A 137 11.00 0.98 13.60
CA GLU A 137 12.32 0.65 13.04
C GLU A 137 12.30 0.73 11.50
N VAL A 138 11.31 0.11 10.85
CA VAL A 138 11.15 0.15 9.38
C VAL A 138 11.01 1.59 8.87
N ILE A 139 10.12 2.37 9.48
CA ILE A 139 9.85 3.75 9.07
C ILE A 139 11.08 4.64 9.29
N ASN A 140 11.76 4.51 10.43
CA ASN A 140 12.99 5.25 10.71
C ASN A 140 14.05 4.95 9.66
N TYR A 141 14.29 3.65 9.37
CA TYR A 141 15.26 3.28 8.34
C TYR A 141 14.92 3.93 6.98
N ILE A 142 13.67 3.86 6.56
CA ILE A 142 13.22 4.45 5.28
C ILE A 142 13.45 5.97 5.28
N LEU A 143 13.04 6.67 6.33
CA LEU A 143 13.16 8.14 6.40
C LEU A 143 14.62 8.59 6.46
N ASP A 144 15.47 7.85 7.18
CA ASP A 144 16.89 8.19 7.36
C ASP A 144 17.75 7.86 6.13
N ASN A 145 17.33 6.89 5.30
CA ASN A 145 18.08 6.44 4.12
C ASN A 145 17.52 6.94 2.77
N THR A 146 16.46 7.75 2.79
CA THR A 146 15.83 8.25 1.57
C THR A 146 16.05 9.76 1.43
N SER A 147 16.98 10.17 0.54
CA SER A 147 17.23 11.59 0.23
C SER A 147 16.18 12.21 -0.72
N ASN A 148 15.53 11.38 -1.54
CA ASN A 148 14.51 11.80 -2.51
C ASN A 148 13.33 10.82 -2.43
N PHE A 149 12.41 11.09 -1.51
CA PHE A 149 11.25 10.25 -1.27
C PHE A 149 10.28 10.34 -2.46
N GLN A 150 10.05 9.22 -3.14
CA GLN A 150 9.16 9.16 -4.30
C GLN A 150 7.73 8.77 -3.90
N THR A 151 7.54 7.52 -3.50
CA THR A 151 6.28 7.00 -2.96
C THR A 151 6.58 6.04 -1.82
N ASP A 152 5.62 5.90 -0.91
CA ASP A 152 5.69 4.95 0.19
C ASP A 152 5.89 3.50 -0.29
N GLN A 153 5.26 3.12 -1.40
CA GLN A 153 5.40 1.78 -1.99
C GLN A 153 6.81 1.52 -2.53
N ILE A 154 7.43 2.48 -3.23
CA ILE A 154 8.81 2.36 -3.72
C ILE A 154 9.77 2.23 -2.55
N GLU A 155 9.63 3.08 -1.53
CA GLU A 155 10.56 3.09 -0.41
C GLU A 155 10.41 1.81 0.45
N LEU A 156 9.18 1.33 0.67
CA LEU A 156 8.96 0.06 1.35
C LEU A 156 9.48 -1.14 0.54
N THR A 157 9.36 -1.10 -0.80
CA THR A 157 9.94 -2.13 -1.67
C THR A 157 11.48 -2.17 -1.58
N LYS A 158 12.14 -1.01 -1.50
CA LYS A 158 13.60 -0.93 -1.29
C LYS A 158 14.01 -1.52 0.06
N TYR A 159 13.27 -1.17 1.13
CA TYR A 159 13.49 -1.75 2.45
C TYR A 159 13.35 -3.27 2.42
N ALA A 160 12.25 -3.79 1.88
CA ALA A 160 11.98 -5.21 1.80
C ALA A 160 13.04 -5.98 0.97
N ASN A 161 13.61 -5.37 -0.07
CA ASN A 161 14.72 -5.95 -0.83
C ASN A 161 16.02 -6.01 -0.01
N THR A 162 16.24 -5.05 0.88
CA THR A 162 17.42 -5.02 1.76
C THR A 162 17.28 -6.01 2.91
N PHE A 163 16.08 -6.12 3.48
CA PHE A 163 15.78 -6.92 4.68
C PHE A 163 14.68 -7.97 4.40
N LYS A 164 14.93 -8.86 3.44
CA LYS A 164 13.95 -9.81 2.90
C LYS A 164 13.23 -10.68 3.94
N LYS A 165 13.89 -11.00 5.06
CA LYS A 165 13.29 -11.82 6.13
C LYS A 165 12.37 -11.03 7.05
N GLU A 166 12.53 -9.72 7.09
CA GLU A 166 11.78 -8.84 8.00
C GLU A 166 10.41 -8.43 7.46
N VAL A 167 10.18 -8.55 6.14
CA VAL A 167 8.92 -8.19 5.50
C VAL A 167 8.31 -9.41 4.83
N TYR A 168 7.15 -9.82 5.31
CA TYR A 168 6.34 -10.85 4.67
C TYR A 168 5.30 -10.20 3.74
N ILE A 169 5.31 -10.58 2.47
CA ILE A 169 4.30 -10.15 1.49
C ILE A 169 3.20 -11.21 1.48
N ASP A 170 1.98 -10.82 1.81
CA ASP A 170 0.83 -11.70 1.97
C ASP A 170 0.26 -12.17 0.61
N VAL A 171 1.03 -13.00 -0.08
CA VAL A 171 0.67 -13.54 -1.41
C VAL A 171 -0.54 -14.48 -1.39
N ASN A 172 -0.84 -15.06 -0.22
CA ASN A 172 -1.97 -15.97 -0.04
C ASN A 172 -3.27 -15.23 0.34
N HIS A 173 -3.19 -13.92 0.61
CA HIS A 173 -4.32 -13.12 1.10
C HIS A 173 -4.91 -13.63 2.43
N ASP A 174 -4.04 -14.09 3.33
CA ASP A 174 -4.45 -14.55 4.66
C ASP A 174 -4.85 -13.39 5.58
N PHE A 175 -4.26 -12.21 5.37
CA PHE A 175 -4.46 -10.98 6.15
C PHE A 175 -5.09 -9.87 5.34
N PHE A 176 -4.57 -9.63 4.13
CA PHE A 176 -4.90 -8.50 3.28
C PHE A 176 -5.20 -8.95 1.86
N TYR A 177 -6.26 -8.42 1.30
CA TYR A 177 -6.54 -8.57 -0.12
C TYR A 177 -6.46 -7.22 -0.81
N VAL A 178 -5.59 -7.09 -1.81
CA VAL A 178 -5.47 -5.88 -2.62
C VAL A 178 -5.95 -6.16 -4.02
N LYS A 179 -6.93 -5.42 -4.49
CA LYS A 179 -7.45 -5.52 -5.85
C LYS A 179 -7.25 -4.19 -6.57
N SER A 180 -6.29 -4.15 -7.46
CA SER A 180 -6.08 -3.02 -8.36
C SER A 180 -6.93 -3.22 -9.61
N ARG A 181 -7.99 -2.43 -9.73
CA ARG A 181 -8.96 -2.31 -10.83
C ARG A 181 -10.03 -3.40 -11.00
N PRO A 182 -11.23 -2.97 -11.40
CA PRO A 182 -12.28 -3.89 -11.77
C PRO A 182 -12.43 -3.92 -13.27
N LEU A 183 -12.28 -5.02 -13.89
CA LEU A 183 -12.89 -5.18 -15.22
C LEU A 183 -13.55 -6.54 -15.45
N LYS A 184 -13.52 -7.46 -14.51
CA LYS A 184 -14.35 -8.68 -14.57
C LYS A 184 -14.65 -9.14 -13.17
N GLN A 185 -15.86 -9.62 -12.93
CA GLN A 185 -16.44 -10.19 -11.72
C GLN A 185 -15.50 -10.38 -10.53
N VAL A 186 -15.70 -9.60 -9.48
CA VAL A 186 -15.02 -9.80 -8.20
C VAL A 186 -15.53 -11.12 -7.63
N VAL A 187 -14.78 -12.18 -7.86
CA VAL A 187 -14.91 -13.38 -7.04
C VAL A 187 -14.11 -13.07 -5.78
N LEU A 188 -14.80 -12.62 -4.75
CA LEU A 188 -14.17 -12.59 -3.42
C LEU A 188 -13.71 -14.00 -3.10
N PRO A 189 -12.54 -14.19 -2.46
CA PRO A 189 -12.18 -15.46 -1.90
C PRO A 189 -13.32 -15.88 -0.98
N THR A 190 -14.13 -16.83 -1.43
CA THR A 190 -15.24 -17.36 -0.65
C THR A 190 -14.63 -18.08 0.53
N THR A 191 -14.93 -17.60 1.73
CA THR A 191 -14.64 -18.30 2.96
C THR A 191 -15.08 -19.76 2.82
N GLY A 192 -14.11 -20.68 2.69
CA GLY A 192 -14.32 -22.07 3.01
C GLY A 192 -15.05 -22.95 1.99
N LEU A 193 -15.04 -22.70 0.68
CA LEU A 193 -15.54 -23.65 -0.32
C LEU A 193 -14.42 -24.04 -1.31
N ASN A 194 -13.85 -25.22 -1.05
CA ASN A 194 -13.19 -26.13 -1.98
C ASN A 194 -12.49 -25.51 -3.21
N SER A 195 -11.31 -24.94 -3.03
CA SER A 195 -10.34 -24.82 -4.11
C SER A 195 -9.37 -26.01 -4.07
N ALA A 196 -9.77 -27.11 -4.67
CA ALA A 196 -8.82 -28.12 -5.12
C ALA A 196 -7.99 -27.48 -6.25
N GLY A 197 -6.71 -27.13 -5.96
CA GLY A 197 -5.75 -26.81 -6.98
C GLY A 197 -4.91 -25.55 -6.80
N ALA A 198 -4.22 -25.42 -5.66
CA ALA A 198 -2.96 -24.68 -5.59
C ALA A 198 -2.22 -25.14 -4.34
N GLY A 199 -0.92 -25.46 -4.47
CA GLY A 199 -0.11 -26.14 -3.49
C GLY A 199 -0.19 -25.52 -2.10
N ALA A 200 -0.67 -26.30 -1.15
CA ALA A 200 -0.78 -25.97 0.25
C ALA A 200 0.62 -25.88 0.87
N GLY A 201 1.09 -24.65 1.13
CA GLY A 201 2.05 -24.40 2.18
C GLY A 201 1.29 -24.52 3.52
N ALA A 202 1.51 -25.62 4.24
CA ALA A 202 0.92 -25.86 5.54
C ALA A 202 1.42 -24.81 6.54
N GLY A 203 0.51 -23.99 7.12
CA GLY A 203 0.92 -23.12 8.20
C GLY A 203 -0.06 -22.09 8.75
N ALA A 204 -1.16 -21.80 8.08
CA ALA A 204 -2.18 -20.92 8.67
C ALA A 204 -3.47 -21.72 8.89
N GLY A 205 -4.08 -21.59 10.06
CA GLY A 205 -5.30 -22.30 10.43
C GLY A 205 -6.39 -22.08 9.41
N ALA A 206 -6.96 -23.18 8.93
CA ALA A 206 -7.98 -23.20 7.91
C ALA A 206 -9.16 -22.28 8.27
N GLY A 207 -9.43 -21.24 7.45
CA GLY A 207 -10.78 -20.82 7.33
C GLY A 207 -11.18 -19.36 7.41
N SER A 208 -10.33 -18.40 7.71
CA SER A 208 -10.77 -16.99 7.61
C SER A 208 -10.01 -16.33 6.47
N GLY A 209 -10.73 -15.87 5.44
CA GLY A 209 -10.15 -15.04 4.38
C GLY A 209 -9.62 -13.71 4.93
N PRO A 210 -9.18 -12.80 4.08
CA PRO A 210 -8.55 -11.54 4.46
C PRO A 210 -9.43 -10.71 5.40
N ALA A 211 -8.82 -10.08 6.40
CA ALA A 211 -9.49 -9.17 7.33
C ALA A 211 -9.79 -7.83 6.70
N PHE A 212 -8.99 -7.40 5.72
CA PHE A 212 -9.15 -6.13 5.02
C PHE A 212 -9.07 -6.33 3.52
N ILE A 213 -9.87 -5.54 2.82
CA ILE A 213 -9.83 -5.45 1.36
C ILE A 213 -9.47 -4.02 0.97
N HIS A 214 -8.40 -3.88 0.20
CA HIS A 214 -7.98 -2.65 -0.41
C HIS A 214 -8.47 -2.63 -1.86
N ALA A 215 -9.48 -1.84 -2.10
CA ALA A 215 -10.07 -1.67 -3.41
C ALA A 215 -9.33 -0.59 -4.21
N ASN A 216 -8.03 -0.71 -4.39
CA ASN A 216 -7.13 0.29 -4.96
C ASN A 216 -7.67 0.89 -6.28
N GLY A 217 -8.40 2.02 -6.19
CA GLY A 217 -9.09 2.66 -7.31
C GLY A 217 -10.37 1.96 -7.78
N ASN A 218 -10.98 1.08 -6.97
CA ASN A 218 -12.18 0.33 -7.29
C ASN A 218 -13.33 0.60 -6.32
N GLY A 219 -14.02 1.72 -6.52
CA GLY A 219 -15.16 2.09 -5.67
C GLY A 219 -16.30 1.06 -5.63
N PHE A 220 -16.54 0.30 -6.71
CA PHE A 220 -17.60 -0.72 -6.73
C PHE A 220 -17.33 -1.86 -5.75
N LEU A 221 -16.08 -2.23 -5.53
CA LEU A 221 -15.72 -3.25 -4.54
C LEU A 221 -16.04 -2.76 -3.13
N ASN A 222 -15.75 -1.50 -2.83
CA ASN A 222 -16.08 -0.91 -1.54
C ASN A 222 -17.61 -0.80 -1.33
N ASP A 223 -18.36 -0.43 -2.36
CA ASP A 223 -19.84 -0.43 -2.29
C ASP A 223 -20.40 -1.81 -2.02
N PHE A 224 -19.82 -2.85 -2.63
CA PHE A 224 -20.19 -4.24 -2.35
C PHE A 224 -19.89 -4.61 -0.89
N LEU A 225 -18.71 -4.28 -0.38
CA LEU A 225 -18.31 -4.57 1.00
C LEU A 225 -19.23 -3.85 2.01
N LEU A 226 -19.58 -2.59 1.77
CA LEU A 226 -20.52 -1.85 2.61
C LEU A 226 -21.88 -2.56 2.67
N LYS A 227 -22.36 -3.05 1.54
CA LYS A 227 -23.62 -3.82 1.47
C LYS A 227 -23.53 -5.11 2.29
N GLU A 228 -22.41 -5.82 2.29
CA GLU A 228 -22.16 -7.00 3.13
C GLU A 228 -22.23 -6.68 4.64
N HIS A 229 -21.89 -5.43 5.01
CA HIS A 229 -22.07 -4.90 6.36
C HIS A 229 -23.48 -4.32 6.64
N GLY A 230 -24.41 -4.45 5.69
CA GLY A 230 -25.77 -3.90 5.82
C GLY A 230 -25.84 -2.38 5.63
N ILE A 231 -24.79 -1.77 5.08
CA ILE A 231 -24.70 -0.32 4.82
C ILE A 231 -25.06 -0.05 3.36
N TYR A 232 -26.08 0.77 3.15
CA TYR A 232 -26.54 1.15 1.82
C TYR A 232 -26.21 2.61 1.57
N ILE A 233 -25.38 2.86 0.54
CA ILE A 233 -25.08 4.21 0.09
C ILE A 233 -26.05 4.66 -0.99
N SER A 234 -26.37 5.94 -1.00
CA SER A 234 -27.27 6.53 -2.00
C SER A 234 -26.64 6.51 -3.41
N ASP A 235 -27.48 6.52 -4.45
CA ASP A 235 -27.01 6.61 -5.83
C ASP A 235 -26.20 7.91 -6.08
N LYS A 236 -26.54 9.00 -5.38
CA LYS A 236 -25.79 10.26 -5.44
C LYS A 236 -24.37 10.08 -4.90
N GLU A 237 -24.20 9.39 -3.78
CA GLU A 237 -22.89 9.08 -3.21
C GLU A 237 -22.10 8.12 -4.11
N ARG A 238 -22.75 7.11 -4.69
CA ARG A 238 -22.12 6.22 -5.67
C ARG A 238 -21.57 6.98 -6.86
N ILE A 239 -22.35 7.90 -7.44
CA ILE A 239 -21.91 8.75 -8.54
C ILE A 239 -20.75 9.62 -8.09
N PHE A 240 -20.81 10.22 -6.91
CA PHE A 240 -19.70 11.00 -6.37
C PHE A 240 -18.42 10.17 -6.21
N HIS A 241 -18.52 8.99 -5.57
CA HIS A 241 -17.38 8.08 -5.40
C HIS A 241 -16.82 7.64 -6.76
N PHE A 242 -17.67 7.35 -7.73
CA PHE A 242 -17.25 7.00 -9.09
C PHE A 242 -16.48 8.16 -9.75
N ILE A 243 -16.97 9.39 -9.67
CA ILE A 243 -16.30 10.56 -10.24
C ILE A 243 -14.94 10.78 -9.59
N GLU A 244 -14.85 10.71 -8.25
CA GLU A 244 -13.58 10.89 -7.53
C GLU A 244 -12.58 9.76 -7.85
N ASN A 245 -13.06 8.53 -7.98
CA ASN A 245 -12.23 7.41 -8.42
C ASN A 245 -11.71 7.61 -9.85
N VAL A 246 -12.57 8.05 -10.80
CA VAL A 246 -12.15 8.36 -12.17
C VAL A 246 -11.08 9.46 -12.17
N LYS A 247 -11.28 10.55 -11.43
CA LYS A 247 -10.28 11.62 -11.30
C LYS A 247 -8.95 11.10 -10.74
N SER A 248 -9.01 10.26 -9.69
CA SER A 248 -7.82 9.65 -9.09
C SER A 248 -7.08 8.76 -10.10
N VAL A 249 -7.81 7.91 -10.84
CA VAL A 249 -7.24 7.04 -11.88
C VAL A 249 -6.60 7.86 -13.00
N LEU A 250 -7.28 8.89 -13.51
CA LEU A 250 -6.74 9.77 -14.54
C LEU A 250 -5.47 10.48 -14.06
N LYS A 251 -5.47 10.98 -12.83
CA LYS A 251 -4.29 11.60 -12.22
C LYS A 251 -3.12 10.59 -12.11
N LYS A 252 -3.41 9.35 -11.68
CA LYS A 252 -2.40 8.29 -11.60
C LYS A 252 -1.84 7.95 -13.00
N ILE A 253 -2.71 7.80 -14.03
CA ILE A 253 -2.29 7.53 -15.41
C ILE A 253 -1.35 8.62 -15.90
N ILE A 254 -1.73 9.89 -15.77
CA ILE A 254 -0.91 11.02 -16.19
C ILE A 254 0.45 11.01 -15.47
N ILE A 255 0.47 10.77 -14.16
CA ILE A 255 1.71 10.71 -13.38
C ILE A 255 2.58 9.53 -13.83
N TYR A 256 1.99 8.35 -14.05
CA TYR A 256 2.72 7.15 -14.46
C TYR A 256 3.26 7.29 -15.88
N ASP A 257 2.47 7.86 -16.80
CA ASP A 257 2.94 8.14 -18.17
C ASP A 257 4.11 9.14 -18.15
N LEU A 258 4.03 10.18 -17.33
CA LEU A 258 5.13 11.14 -17.18
C LEU A 258 6.39 10.50 -16.58
N ILE A 259 6.25 9.65 -15.57
CA ILE A 259 7.37 8.92 -14.95
C ILE A 259 7.97 7.94 -15.97
N TYR A 260 7.14 7.22 -16.72
CA TYR A 260 7.54 6.28 -17.75
C TYR A 260 8.30 6.99 -18.89
N ILE A 261 7.72 8.07 -19.42
CA ILE A 261 8.36 8.90 -20.46
C ILE A 261 9.70 9.45 -19.98
N LYS A 262 9.76 9.98 -18.75
CA LYS A 262 11.00 10.51 -18.16
C LYS A 262 12.08 9.42 -18.01
N LYS A 263 11.71 8.21 -17.59
CA LYS A 263 12.62 7.06 -17.46
C LYS A 263 13.16 6.64 -18.82
N HIS A 264 12.30 6.55 -19.85
CA HIS A 264 12.73 6.15 -21.21
C HIS A 264 13.49 7.24 -21.93
N LEU A 265 13.14 8.52 -21.75
CA LEU A 265 13.94 9.63 -22.27
C LEU A 265 15.33 9.66 -21.64
N ARG A 266 15.45 9.38 -20.33
CA ARG A 266 16.75 9.27 -19.66
C ARG A 266 17.56 8.08 -20.18
N LEU A 267 16.92 6.94 -20.41
CA LEU A 267 17.56 5.76 -21.00
C LEU A 267 18.03 6.04 -22.44
N PHE A 268 17.18 6.64 -23.25
CA PHE A 268 17.50 7.06 -24.61
C PHE A 268 18.64 8.09 -24.65
N TYR A 269 18.59 9.08 -23.77
CA TYR A 269 19.66 10.06 -23.61
C TYR A 269 21.01 9.41 -23.24
N ASN A 270 20.99 8.48 -22.27
CA ASN A 270 22.19 7.73 -21.88
C ASN A 270 22.71 6.84 -23.01
N LEU A 271 21.82 6.22 -23.81
CA LEU A 271 22.20 5.45 -25.00
C LEU A 271 22.83 6.35 -26.08
N LEU A 272 22.27 7.54 -26.31
CA LEU A 272 22.85 8.53 -27.21
C LEU A 272 24.24 8.96 -26.73
N LEU A 273 24.37 9.30 -25.44
CA LEU A 273 25.64 9.71 -24.87
C LEU A 273 26.72 8.61 -24.93
N ASN A 274 26.33 7.34 -24.74
CA ASN A 274 27.24 6.21 -24.82
C ASN A 274 27.67 5.87 -26.26
N ASN A 275 26.83 6.17 -27.25
CA ASN A 275 27.08 5.94 -28.66
C ASN A 275 27.81 7.13 -29.36
N PHE A 276 27.69 8.32 -28.82
CA PHE A 276 28.39 9.50 -29.30
C PHE A 276 29.55 9.87 -28.37
N LYS A 277 30.66 9.12 -28.47
CA LYS A 277 31.96 9.61 -28.02
C LYS A 277 32.41 10.73 -28.97
N ILE A 278 31.91 11.93 -28.79
CA ILE A 278 32.39 13.11 -29.48
C ILE A 278 33.51 13.69 -28.64
N ASN A 279 34.73 13.53 -29.18
CA ASN A 279 35.93 14.32 -28.86
C ASN A 279 36.34 14.47 -27.38
N GLY A 280 36.61 13.35 -26.69
CA GLY A 280 37.49 13.44 -25.51
C GLY A 280 36.99 14.17 -24.27
N HIS A 281 35.82 14.73 -24.25
CA HIS A 281 35.23 15.41 -23.10
C HIS A 281 34.25 14.49 -22.35
N THR A 282 34.56 14.16 -21.13
CA THR A 282 33.66 13.50 -20.18
C THR A 282 32.59 14.49 -19.77
N ILE A 283 31.31 14.18 -20.12
CA ILE A 283 30.14 15.01 -19.87
C ILE A 283 29.71 14.90 -18.38
N ASN A 284 30.60 15.13 -17.45
CA ASN A 284 30.26 15.30 -16.02
C ASN A 284 29.93 16.74 -15.64
N GLU A 285 30.07 17.70 -16.57
CA GLU A 285 29.87 19.13 -16.28
C GLU A 285 28.50 19.68 -16.65
N TYR A 286 27.69 18.98 -17.46
CA TYR A 286 26.37 19.47 -17.90
C TYR A 286 25.19 19.07 -16.99
N ASP A 287 25.38 18.27 -15.95
CA ASP A 287 24.31 17.82 -15.06
C ASP A 287 23.97 18.83 -13.94
N LYS A 288 24.72 19.95 -13.87
CA LYS A 288 24.52 20.97 -12.82
C LYS A 288 23.54 22.07 -13.17
N ASP A 289 23.20 22.27 -14.43
CA ASP A 289 22.48 23.48 -14.89
C ASP A 289 21.12 23.22 -15.57
N LEU A 290 20.51 22.04 -15.42
CA LEU A 290 19.16 21.80 -15.94
C LEU A 290 18.10 22.27 -14.93
N PRO A 291 17.30 23.31 -15.24
CA PRO A 291 16.36 23.94 -14.31
C PRO A 291 15.10 23.11 -14.01
N LEU A 292 15.05 21.84 -14.31
CA LEU A 292 13.86 20.96 -14.16
C LEU A 292 13.65 20.38 -12.75
N ARG A 293 14.43 20.84 -11.74
CA ARG A 293 14.30 20.32 -10.36
C ARG A 293 13.26 21.00 -9.47
N GLN A 294 12.60 22.08 -9.92
CA GLN A 294 11.76 22.90 -9.02
C GLN A 294 10.25 22.90 -9.27
N GLU A 295 9.74 22.26 -10.32
CA GLU A 295 8.32 22.40 -10.67
C GLU A 295 7.41 21.18 -10.44
N LEU A 296 7.85 20.14 -9.75
CA LEU A 296 7.00 18.99 -9.42
C LEU A 296 7.07 18.62 -7.93
N GLN A 297 6.94 19.64 -7.07
CA GLN A 297 6.57 19.45 -5.67
C GLN A 297 5.06 19.53 -5.48
#